data_c92b802be6130848cc86a62ddd48813b
#
_entry.id   c92b802be6130848cc86a62ddd48813b
#
_cell.length_a   1.000
_cell.length_b   1.000
_cell.length_c   1.000
_cell.angle_alpha   90.00
_cell.angle_beta   90.00
_cell.angle_gamma   90.00
#
_symmetry.space_group_name_H-M   'P 1'
#
loop_
_entity.id
_entity.type
_entity.pdbx_description
1 polymer ?
#
loop_
_entity_poly.entity_id
_entity_poly.type
_entity_poly.pdbx_seq_one_letter_code
_entity_poly.pdbx_strand_id
1 'polypeptide(L)'
;MNKAYIVMKKGYEYDDSIYNETEGGTPKIVCFSKKDAEEKVKKLNIKSYKESSITDFAYEYNECVNVEWNEFEKFNNSLIKKYGEVKKNYAWDSTENRLHQLANEDEVNEYCKMVEVSFYEVVEVDVDTSSYREEKINQILD
;
A
#
# COMPACT_ATOMS: atom_id res chain seq x y z
N MET A 1 11.78 24.78 -12.61
CA MET A 1 10.63 24.49 -11.73
C MET A 1 10.96 23.28 -10.86
N ASN A 2 10.80 23.41 -9.56
CA ASN A 2 11.07 22.31 -8.64
C ASN A 2 9.87 21.37 -8.56
N LYS A 3 10.14 20.13 -8.23
CA LYS A 3 9.10 19.12 -8.04
C LYS A 3 9.05 18.69 -6.58
N ALA A 4 7.85 18.40 -6.13
CA ALA A 4 7.60 17.75 -4.86
C ALA A 4 6.88 16.42 -5.10
N TYR A 5 7.01 15.52 -4.16
CA TYR A 5 6.45 14.17 -4.25
C TYR A 5 5.60 13.95 -3.00
N ILE A 6 4.30 13.85 -3.21
CA ILE A 6 3.35 13.73 -2.12
C ILE A 6 3.02 12.26 -1.93
N VAL A 7 3.21 11.78 -0.70
CA VAL A 7 2.73 10.47 -0.30
C VAL A 7 1.24 10.61 0.01
N MET A 8 0.41 10.02 -0.84
CA MET A 8 -1.04 10.07 -0.75
C MET A 8 -1.58 8.75 -0.21
N LYS A 9 -2.45 8.82 0.78
CA LYS A 9 -3.23 7.67 1.21
C LYS A 9 -4.44 7.55 0.29
N LYS A 10 -4.58 6.38 -0.37
CA LYS A 10 -5.72 6.10 -1.24
C LYS A 10 -6.99 5.90 -0.42
N GLY A 11 -8.14 6.31 -0.99
CA GLY A 11 -9.44 6.04 -0.41
C GLY A 11 -10.06 4.79 -1.02
N TYR A 12 -10.75 4.01 -0.19
CA TYR A 12 -11.51 2.85 -0.62
C TYR A 12 -12.88 2.87 0.03
N GLU A 13 -13.90 2.47 -0.72
CA GLU A 13 -15.24 2.27 -0.22
C GLU A 13 -15.62 0.80 -0.29
N TYR A 14 -16.21 0.29 0.79
CA TYR A 14 -16.72 -1.08 0.86
C TYR A 14 -18.14 -1.12 0.31
N ASP A 15 -18.37 -1.91 -0.70
CA ASP A 15 -19.68 -2.11 -1.32
C ASP A 15 -19.83 -3.55 -1.79
N ASP A 16 -20.89 -4.22 -1.35
CA ASP A 16 -21.22 -5.60 -1.74
C ASP A 16 -20.04 -6.58 -1.64
N SER A 17 -19.35 -6.57 -0.51
CA SER A 17 -18.23 -7.48 -0.20
C SER A 17 -16.90 -7.14 -0.92
N ILE A 18 -16.85 -6.04 -1.65
CA ILE A 18 -15.65 -5.62 -2.38
C ILE A 18 -15.29 -4.19 -2.00
N TYR A 19 -13.99 -3.93 -1.91
CA TYR A 19 -13.46 -2.57 -1.75
C TYR A 19 -13.17 -1.96 -3.11
N ASN A 20 -13.75 -0.81 -3.38
CA ASN A 20 -13.53 -0.07 -4.61
C ASN A 20 -12.73 1.20 -4.30
N GLU A 21 -11.73 1.48 -5.14
CA GLU A 21 -10.95 2.71 -5.02
C GLU A 21 -11.82 3.92 -5.35
N THR A 22 -11.81 4.92 -4.47
CA THR A 22 -12.53 6.17 -4.67
C THR A 22 -11.63 7.21 -5.35
N GLU A 23 -12.23 8.23 -5.93
CA GLU A 23 -11.49 9.38 -6.43
C GLU A 23 -10.97 10.21 -5.26
N GLY A 24 -9.73 10.68 -5.40
CA GLY A 24 -9.08 11.49 -4.38
C GLY A 24 -8.52 10.65 -3.25
N GLY A 25 -7.51 11.16 -2.63
CA GLY A 25 -6.85 10.56 -1.49
C GLY A 25 -6.53 11.62 -0.46
N THR A 26 -5.86 11.23 0.61
CA THR A 26 -5.45 12.14 1.67
C THR A 26 -3.92 12.31 1.61
N PRO A 27 -3.41 13.54 1.44
CA PRO A 27 -1.97 13.78 1.52
C PRO A 27 -1.47 13.52 2.94
N LYS A 28 -0.36 12.80 3.05
CA LYS A 28 0.24 12.43 4.34
C LYS A 28 1.62 13.04 4.54
N ILE A 29 2.48 12.98 3.53
CA ILE A 29 3.88 13.41 3.61
C ILE A 29 4.23 14.12 2.31
N VAL A 30 5.00 15.20 2.42
CA VAL A 30 5.59 15.89 1.27
C VAL A 30 7.09 15.61 1.27
N CYS A 31 7.60 15.08 0.17
CA CYS A 31 9.01 14.81 -0.02
C CYS A 31 9.53 15.60 -1.22
N PHE A 32 10.82 15.94 -1.19
CA PHE A 32 11.47 16.61 -2.30
C PHE A 32 12.38 15.68 -3.11
N SER A 33 12.46 14.42 -2.70
CA SER A 33 13.15 13.35 -3.41
C SER A 33 12.14 12.26 -3.77
N LYS A 34 12.10 11.90 -5.05
CA LYS A 34 11.25 10.82 -5.54
C LYS A 34 11.57 9.49 -4.86
N LYS A 35 12.87 9.19 -4.73
CA LYS A 35 13.35 7.98 -4.07
C LYS A 35 12.88 7.90 -2.61
N ASP A 36 12.96 9.01 -1.89
CA ASP A 36 12.53 9.08 -0.50
C ASP A 36 11.01 8.83 -0.38
N ALA A 37 10.21 9.45 -1.27
CA ALA A 37 8.77 9.24 -1.30
C ALA A 37 8.41 7.78 -1.61
N GLU A 38 9.08 7.18 -2.59
CA GLU A 38 8.86 5.78 -2.97
C GLU A 38 9.21 4.81 -1.83
N GLU A 39 10.28 5.06 -1.10
CA GLU A 39 10.66 4.26 0.07
C GLU A 39 9.61 4.37 1.20
N LYS A 40 9.10 5.57 1.43
CA LYS A 40 8.05 5.79 2.43
C LYS A 40 6.75 5.09 2.04
N VAL A 41 6.35 5.17 0.77
CA VAL A 41 5.17 4.46 0.25
C VAL A 41 5.32 2.96 0.43
N LYS A 42 6.48 2.41 0.08
CA LYS A 42 6.75 0.98 0.24
C LYS A 42 6.57 0.53 1.70
N LYS A 43 7.17 1.25 2.64
CA LYS A 43 7.06 0.92 4.07
C LYS A 43 5.63 1.04 4.58
N LEU A 44 4.92 2.08 4.17
CA LEU A 44 3.52 2.29 4.59
C LEU A 44 2.60 1.23 4.01
N ASN A 45 2.80 0.81 2.78
CA ASN A 45 2.03 -0.27 2.17
C ASN A 45 2.28 -1.60 2.89
N ILE A 46 3.52 -1.95 3.15
CA ILE A 46 3.87 -3.17 3.90
C ILE A 46 3.20 -3.17 5.27
N LYS A 47 3.30 -2.06 5.99
CA LYS A 47 2.68 -1.91 7.31
C LYS A 47 1.16 -2.08 7.23
N SER A 48 0.52 -1.47 6.23
CA SER A 48 -0.93 -1.57 6.03
C SER A 48 -1.38 -2.99 5.79
N TYR A 49 -0.65 -3.75 4.97
CA TYR A 49 -0.93 -5.17 4.75
C TYR A 49 -0.78 -5.98 6.04
N LYS A 50 0.31 -5.79 6.76
CA LYS A 50 0.60 -6.56 7.98
C LYS A 50 -0.40 -6.29 9.11
N GLU A 51 -0.89 -5.07 9.22
CA GLU A 51 -1.85 -4.67 10.25
C GLU A 51 -3.31 -4.89 9.86
N SER A 52 -3.58 -5.24 8.61
CA SER A 52 -4.94 -5.42 8.13
C SER A 52 -5.60 -6.69 8.65
N SER A 53 -6.89 -6.60 8.96
CA SER A 53 -7.73 -7.75 9.26
C SER A 53 -8.25 -8.46 8.00
N ILE A 54 -8.07 -7.84 6.84
CA ILE A 54 -8.45 -8.44 5.57
C ILE A 54 -7.49 -9.58 5.26
N THR A 55 -8.02 -10.75 4.99
CA THR A 55 -7.24 -11.97 4.80
C THR A 55 -7.02 -12.31 3.34
N ASP A 56 -7.89 -11.90 2.46
CA ASP A 56 -7.80 -12.19 1.04
C ASP A 56 -7.93 -10.90 0.22
N PHE A 57 -6.80 -10.22 0.08
CA PHE A 57 -6.75 -8.96 -0.67
C PHE A 57 -7.08 -9.15 -2.16
N ALA A 58 -6.64 -10.26 -2.74
CA ALA A 58 -6.88 -10.54 -4.14
C ALA A 58 -8.38 -10.68 -4.44
N TYR A 59 -9.13 -11.25 -3.50
CA TYR A 59 -10.57 -11.38 -3.64
C TYR A 59 -11.31 -10.10 -3.27
N GLU A 60 -10.99 -9.50 -2.11
CA GLU A 60 -11.74 -8.36 -1.59
C GLU A 60 -11.52 -7.06 -2.38
N TYR A 61 -10.39 -6.95 -3.07
CA TYR A 61 -10.08 -5.82 -3.95
C TYR A 61 -10.08 -6.23 -5.43
N ASN A 62 -10.75 -7.31 -5.78
CA ASN A 62 -10.68 -7.94 -7.09
C ASN A 62 -11.05 -7.00 -8.26
N GLU A 63 -11.98 -6.08 -8.07
CA GLU A 63 -12.33 -5.12 -9.10
C GLU A 63 -11.26 -4.05 -9.32
N CYS A 64 -10.34 -3.90 -8.38
CA CYS A 64 -9.26 -2.92 -8.42
C CYS A 64 -7.95 -3.50 -8.94
N VAL A 65 -7.85 -4.81 -9.13
CA VAL A 65 -6.59 -5.48 -9.43
C VAL A 65 -6.70 -6.38 -10.66
N ASN A 66 -5.55 -6.58 -11.32
CA ASN A 66 -5.39 -7.52 -12.42
C ASN A 66 -4.33 -8.55 -12.00
N VAL A 67 -4.78 -9.60 -11.34
CA VAL A 67 -3.90 -10.60 -10.72
C VAL A 67 -3.54 -11.70 -11.72
N GLU A 68 -2.24 -11.99 -11.86
CA GLU A 68 -1.76 -13.17 -12.56
C GLU A 68 -1.88 -14.39 -11.64
N TRP A 69 -2.98 -15.11 -11.75
CA TRP A 69 -3.36 -16.16 -10.80
C TRP A 69 -2.36 -17.31 -10.70
N ASN A 70 -1.75 -17.72 -11.82
CA ASN A 70 -0.79 -18.82 -11.81
C ASN A 70 0.46 -18.49 -11.00
N GLU A 71 1.00 -17.30 -11.19
CA GLU A 71 2.17 -16.82 -10.47
C GLU A 71 1.83 -16.58 -8.99
N PHE A 72 0.68 -15.98 -8.73
CA PHE A 72 0.20 -15.75 -7.37
C PHE A 72 0.01 -17.04 -6.61
N GLU A 73 -0.60 -18.06 -7.23
CA GLU A 73 -0.82 -19.35 -6.61
C GLU A 73 0.48 -20.05 -6.23
N LYS A 74 1.47 -20.03 -7.11
CA LYS A 74 2.81 -20.59 -6.82
C LYS A 74 3.46 -19.90 -5.62
N PHE A 75 3.41 -18.58 -5.60
CA PHE A 75 3.97 -17.77 -4.52
C PHE A 75 3.23 -18.06 -3.21
N ASN A 76 1.92 -18.06 -3.24
CA ASN A 76 1.07 -18.31 -2.08
C ASN A 76 1.34 -19.70 -1.49
N ASN A 77 1.44 -20.72 -2.35
CA ASN A 77 1.74 -22.08 -1.93
C ASN A 77 3.13 -22.19 -1.29
N SER A 78 4.12 -21.45 -1.76
CA SER A 78 5.44 -21.41 -1.14
C SER A 78 5.40 -20.82 0.26
N LEU A 79 4.59 -19.79 0.48
CA LEU A 79 4.39 -19.19 1.80
C LEU A 79 3.60 -20.13 2.74
N ILE A 80 2.60 -20.79 2.23
CA ILE A 80 1.83 -21.79 2.99
C ILE A 80 2.75 -22.90 3.50
N LYS A 81 3.62 -23.41 2.64
CA LYS A 81 4.61 -24.41 3.02
C LYS A 81 5.56 -23.91 4.10
N LYS A 82 6.02 -22.66 3.98
CA LYS A 82 6.97 -22.04 4.92
C LYS A 82 6.34 -21.78 6.30
N TYR A 83 5.11 -21.27 6.31
CA TYR A 83 4.44 -20.82 7.53
C TYR A 83 3.32 -21.73 8.01
N GLY A 84 3.01 -22.81 7.30
CA GLY A 84 1.84 -23.66 7.55
C GLY A 84 1.77 -24.30 8.92
N GLU A 85 2.90 -24.52 9.57
CA GLU A 85 2.94 -25.16 10.87
C GLU A 85 2.48 -24.27 12.03
N VAL A 86 2.42 -22.95 11.81
CA VAL A 86 2.11 -21.97 12.84
C VAL A 86 0.61 -21.95 13.19
N LYS A 87 -0.24 -22.56 12.36
CA LYS A 87 -1.70 -22.38 12.41
C LYS A 87 -2.53 -23.63 12.70
N LYS A 88 -1.93 -24.69 13.18
CA LYS A 88 -2.62 -25.98 13.38
C LYS A 88 -3.76 -25.96 14.41
N ASN A 89 -3.87 -24.90 15.20
CA ASN A 89 -4.82 -24.85 16.32
C ASN A 89 -6.17 -24.18 16.00
N TYR A 90 -6.36 -23.70 14.76
CA TYR A 90 -7.56 -22.97 14.38
C TYR A 90 -8.25 -23.65 13.20
N ALA A 91 -9.35 -24.36 13.48
CA ALA A 91 -10.08 -25.14 12.48
C ALA A 91 -10.72 -24.30 11.35
N TRP A 92 -10.96 -23.03 11.61
CA TRP A 92 -11.64 -22.08 10.69
C TRP A 92 -10.77 -20.91 10.26
N ASP A 93 -9.53 -20.87 10.71
CA ASP A 93 -8.57 -19.82 10.43
C ASP A 93 -7.35 -20.45 9.77
N SER A 94 -7.34 -20.46 8.45
CA SER A 94 -6.25 -21.08 7.68
C SER A 94 -5.02 -20.20 7.63
N THR A 95 -3.85 -20.84 7.47
CA THR A 95 -2.59 -20.13 7.26
C THR A 95 -2.66 -19.21 6.02
N GLU A 96 -3.35 -19.66 4.98
CA GLU A 96 -3.56 -18.93 3.74
C GLU A 96 -4.12 -17.53 3.98
N ASN A 97 -5.04 -17.42 4.93
CA ASN A 97 -5.72 -16.16 5.22
C ASN A 97 -4.88 -15.18 6.04
N ARG A 98 -3.69 -15.58 6.51
CA ARG A 98 -2.84 -14.72 7.35
C ARG A 98 -1.40 -14.63 6.86
N LEU A 99 -1.14 -15.08 5.66
CA LEU A 99 0.22 -15.08 5.12
C LEU A 99 0.85 -13.69 5.13
N HIS A 100 0.08 -12.66 4.81
CA HIS A 100 0.57 -11.28 4.84
C HIS A 100 0.98 -10.81 6.23
N GLN A 101 0.39 -11.39 7.29
CA GLN A 101 0.75 -11.06 8.67
C GLN A 101 1.98 -11.83 9.15
N LEU A 102 2.13 -13.07 8.68
CA LEU A 102 3.23 -13.96 9.07
C LEU A 102 4.51 -13.70 8.28
N ALA A 103 4.38 -13.26 7.04
CA ALA A 103 5.48 -13.07 6.11
C ALA A 103 6.42 -11.93 6.54
N ASN A 104 7.69 -12.02 6.13
CA ASN A 104 8.63 -10.93 6.35
C ASN A 104 8.36 -9.76 5.37
N GLU A 105 9.04 -8.64 5.55
CA GLU A 105 8.81 -7.44 4.75
C GLU A 105 9.04 -7.67 3.25
N ASP A 106 10.04 -8.43 2.86
CA ASP A 106 10.32 -8.72 1.45
C ASP A 106 9.20 -9.57 0.83
N GLU A 107 8.73 -10.54 1.56
CA GLU A 107 7.61 -11.41 1.14
C GLU A 107 6.31 -10.61 1.03
N VAL A 108 6.04 -9.73 1.98
CA VAL A 108 4.85 -8.86 1.92
C VAL A 108 4.95 -7.91 0.73
N ASN A 109 6.13 -7.38 0.46
CA ASN A 109 6.34 -6.51 -0.70
C ASN A 109 6.06 -7.24 -2.02
N GLU A 110 6.51 -8.50 -2.14
CA GLU A 110 6.18 -9.32 -3.32
C GLU A 110 4.69 -9.62 -3.41
N TYR A 111 4.05 -9.91 -2.29
CA TYR A 111 2.61 -10.09 -2.22
C TYR A 111 1.86 -8.85 -2.71
N CYS A 112 2.24 -7.67 -2.24
CA CYS A 112 1.65 -6.40 -2.66
C CYS A 112 1.74 -6.19 -4.18
N LYS A 113 2.90 -6.51 -4.76
CA LYS A 113 3.12 -6.38 -6.20
C LYS A 113 2.24 -7.33 -7.00
N MET A 114 2.06 -8.54 -6.51
CA MET A 114 1.27 -9.55 -7.21
C MET A 114 -0.22 -9.27 -7.16
N VAL A 115 -0.74 -8.82 -6.03
CA VAL A 115 -2.18 -8.49 -5.90
C VAL A 115 -2.51 -7.09 -6.43
N GLU A 116 -1.50 -6.27 -6.68
CA GLU A 116 -1.63 -4.91 -7.24
C GLU A 116 -2.54 -3.99 -6.42
N VAL A 117 -2.73 -4.28 -5.14
CA VAL A 117 -3.46 -3.41 -4.22
C VAL A 117 -2.46 -2.57 -3.45
N SER A 118 -2.64 -1.26 -3.47
CA SER A 118 -1.81 -0.36 -2.67
C SER A 118 -2.69 0.62 -1.89
N PHE A 119 -2.24 0.98 -0.70
CA PHE A 119 -2.94 1.92 0.17
C PHE A 119 -2.33 3.31 0.11
N TYR A 120 -1.13 3.42 -0.40
CA TYR A 120 -0.39 4.68 -0.55
C TYR A 120 0.23 4.74 -1.93
N GLU A 121 0.32 5.95 -2.46
CA GLU A 121 0.96 6.20 -3.76
C GLU A 121 1.75 7.49 -3.72
N VAL A 122 2.63 7.68 -4.68
CA VAL A 122 3.38 8.92 -4.86
C VAL A 122 2.70 9.74 -5.96
N VAL A 123 2.39 10.99 -5.65
CA VAL A 123 1.88 11.96 -6.63
C VAL A 123 2.94 13.03 -6.82
N GLU A 124 3.43 13.17 -8.05
CA GLU A 124 4.39 14.20 -8.41
C GLU A 124 3.66 15.50 -8.69
N VAL A 125 4.13 16.59 -8.10
CA VAL A 125 3.57 17.92 -8.32
C VAL A 125 4.67 18.90 -8.63
N ASP A 126 4.35 19.91 -9.46
CA ASP A 126 5.24 21.03 -9.71
C ASP A 126 5.07 22.06 -8.60
N VAL A 127 6.18 22.57 -8.10
CA VAL A 127 6.18 23.57 -7.05
C VAL A 127 6.62 24.90 -7.64
N ASP A 128 5.77 25.90 -7.50
CA ASP A 128 6.12 27.27 -7.85
C ASP A 128 6.96 27.89 -6.72
N THR A 129 8.26 27.88 -6.93
CA THR A 129 9.22 28.42 -5.95
C THR A 129 9.05 29.92 -5.72
N SER A 130 8.53 30.67 -6.69
CA SER A 130 8.26 32.09 -6.53
C SER A 130 7.16 32.34 -5.50
N SER A 131 6.04 31.64 -5.63
CA SER A 131 4.93 31.72 -4.67
C SER A 131 5.36 31.26 -3.28
N TYR A 132 6.15 30.19 -3.19
CA TYR A 132 6.66 29.70 -1.91
C TYR A 132 7.53 30.75 -1.21
N ARG A 133 8.41 31.43 -1.96
CA ARG A 133 9.27 32.49 -1.39
C ARG A 133 8.44 33.66 -0.90
N GLU A 134 7.42 34.08 -1.64
CA GLU A 134 6.53 35.16 -1.26
C GLU A 134 5.76 34.84 0.02
N GLU A 135 5.19 33.66 0.13
CA GLU A 135 4.49 33.23 1.34
C GLU A 135 5.41 33.20 2.53
N LYS A 136 6.64 32.72 2.37
CA LYS A 136 7.61 32.64 3.44
C LYS A 136 8.06 34.02 3.90
N ILE A 137 8.24 34.95 2.97
CA ILE A 137 8.57 36.34 3.30
C ILE A 137 7.42 36.99 4.04
N ASN A 138 6.19 36.79 3.61
CA ASN A 138 5.00 37.33 4.25
C ASN A 138 4.83 36.80 5.67
N GLN A 139 5.12 35.51 5.92
CA GLN A 139 5.11 34.93 7.25
C GLN A 139 6.16 35.53 8.19
N ILE A 140 7.31 35.88 7.64
CA ILE A 140 8.39 36.51 8.42
C ILE A 140 8.04 37.96 8.77
N LEU A 141 7.36 38.68 7.86
CA LEU A 141 7.00 40.09 8.04
C LEU A 141 5.77 40.28 8.93
N ASP A 142 4.95 39.30 9.08
CA ASP A 142 3.79 39.32 9.97
C ASP A 142 4.21 38.94 11.40
#